data_51245335f28ea46b04557ef39d8e2d31
#
_entry.id   51245335f28ea46b04557ef39d8e2d31
#
_cell.length_a   1.000
_cell.length_b   1.000
_cell.length_c   1.000
_cell.angle_alpha   90.00
_cell.angle_beta   90.00
_cell.angle_gamma   90.00
#
_symmetry.space_group_name_H-M   'P 1'
#
loop_
_entity.id
_entity.type
_entity.pdbx_description
1 polymer ?
#
loop_
_entity_poly.entity_id
_entity_poly.type
_entity_poly.pdbx_seq_one_letter_code
_entity_poly.pdbx_strand_id
1 'polypeptide(L)'
;MTVEEFYKKINADYQDVIRRLANKQIVDRIVVKFKEDKTFNNLQEAIKQKDYKKAFRFVHTLKGTSANLGFSKLYKSTNILTESLRNNIYDHLEEEYKKVIKDYQEIITFLKDVK
;
A
#
# COMPACT_ATOMS: atom_id res chain seq x y z
N MET A 1 1.49 -15.16 -13.74
CA MET A 1 0.20 -14.95 -13.06
C MET A 1 -0.45 -13.68 -13.60
N THR A 2 -1.76 -13.69 -13.78
CA THR A 2 -2.50 -12.52 -14.20
C THR A 2 -2.79 -11.60 -13.02
N VAL A 3 -3.18 -10.35 -13.31
CA VAL A 3 -3.60 -9.41 -12.26
C VAL A 3 -4.82 -9.97 -11.52
N GLU A 4 -5.76 -10.58 -12.23
CA GLU A 4 -6.93 -11.19 -11.60
C GLU A 4 -6.54 -12.28 -10.60
N GLU A 5 -5.60 -13.14 -10.98
CA GLU A 5 -5.09 -14.19 -10.09
C GLU A 5 -4.38 -13.58 -8.88
N PHE A 6 -3.63 -12.50 -9.09
CA PHE A 6 -2.98 -11.75 -8.02
C PHE A 6 -4.01 -11.27 -7.00
N TYR A 7 -5.12 -10.66 -7.47
CA TYR A 7 -6.17 -10.20 -6.55
C TYR A 7 -6.76 -11.34 -5.72
N LYS A 8 -6.92 -12.50 -6.32
CA LYS A 8 -7.39 -13.68 -5.58
C LYS A 8 -6.40 -14.08 -4.49
N LYS A 9 -5.10 -14.04 -4.80
CA LYS A 9 -4.05 -14.41 -3.85
C LYS A 9 -4.02 -13.47 -2.64
N ILE A 10 -4.23 -12.19 -2.84
CA ILE A 10 -4.26 -11.23 -1.72
C ILE A 10 -5.65 -11.06 -1.11
N ASN A 11 -6.61 -11.86 -1.57
CA ASN A 11 -7.99 -11.86 -1.07
C ASN A 11 -8.65 -10.48 -1.20
N ALA A 12 -8.48 -9.84 -2.36
CA ALA A 12 -9.04 -8.54 -2.68
C ALA A 12 -10.06 -8.63 -3.81
N ASP A 13 -10.91 -7.61 -3.93
CA ASP A 13 -12.03 -7.59 -4.86
C ASP A 13 -11.66 -6.89 -6.17
N TYR A 14 -11.19 -7.67 -7.14
CA TYR A 14 -10.77 -7.18 -8.44
C TYR A 14 -11.92 -6.51 -9.20
N GLN A 15 -13.11 -7.08 -9.17
CA GLN A 15 -14.27 -6.54 -9.88
C GLN A 15 -14.68 -5.16 -9.35
N ASP A 16 -14.58 -4.96 -8.04
CA ASP A 16 -14.86 -3.66 -7.44
C ASP A 16 -13.88 -2.60 -7.94
N VAL A 17 -12.59 -2.95 -8.01
CA VAL A 17 -11.56 -2.03 -8.48
C VAL A 17 -11.80 -1.66 -9.96
N ILE A 18 -12.13 -2.65 -10.80
CA ILE A 18 -12.46 -2.40 -12.21
C ILE A 18 -13.63 -1.43 -12.32
N ARG A 19 -14.68 -1.65 -11.51
CA ARG A 19 -15.88 -0.82 -11.51
C ARG A 19 -15.56 0.64 -11.18
N ARG A 20 -14.69 0.84 -10.18
CA ARG A 20 -14.32 2.20 -9.73
C ARG A 20 -13.37 2.92 -10.67
N LEU A 21 -12.45 2.18 -11.31
CA LEU A 21 -11.41 2.75 -12.18
C LEU A 21 -11.75 2.66 -13.67
N ALA A 22 -12.94 2.24 -14.00
CA ALA A 22 -13.56 2.24 -15.32
C ALA A 22 -13.27 1.02 -16.19
N ASN A 23 -12.05 0.48 -16.24
CA ASN A 23 -11.82 -0.71 -17.05
C ASN A 23 -10.62 -1.54 -16.59
N LYS A 24 -10.64 -2.80 -17.05
CA LYS A 24 -9.67 -3.82 -16.69
C LYS A 24 -8.23 -3.43 -17.12
N GLN A 25 -8.07 -2.87 -18.30
CA GLN A 25 -6.76 -2.52 -18.83
C GLN A 25 -6.07 -1.46 -17.98
N ILE A 26 -6.81 -0.47 -17.50
CA ILE A 26 -6.30 0.58 -16.65
C ILE A 26 -5.85 -0.02 -15.32
N VAL A 27 -6.70 -0.86 -14.71
CA VAL A 27 -6.38 -1.50 -13.44
C VAL A 27 -5.11 -2.35 -13.56
N ASP A 28 -5.04 -3.19 -14.59
CA ASP A 28 -3.90 -4.09 -14.78
C ASP A 28 -2.61 -3.30 -14.94
N ARG A 29 -2.65 -2.19 -15.67
CA ARG A 29 -1.49 -1.32 -15.88
C ARG A 29 -1.02 -0.69 -14.56
N ILE A 30 -1.95 -0.16 -13.79
CA ILE A 30 -1.62 0.51 -12.53
C ILE A 30 -1.05 -0.48 -11.52
N VAL A 31 -1.64 -1.68 -11.44
CA VAL A 31 -1.18 -2.72 -10.54
C VAL A 31 0.25 -3.16 -10.87
N VAL A 32 0.53 -3.38 -12.16
CA VAL A 32 1.89 -3.76 -12.59
C VAL A 32 2.89 -2.65 -12.28
N LYS A 33 2.50 -1.39 -12.48
CA LYS A 33 3.35 -0.24 -12.15
C LYS A 33 3.65 -0.12 -10.66
N PHE A 34 2.79 -0.67 -9.82
CA PHE A 34 3.03 -0.63 -8.38
C PHE A 34 4.33 -1.33 -7.99
N LYS A 35 4.81 -2.28 -8.80
CA LYS A 35 6.13 -2.90 -8.58
C LYS A 35 7.26 -1.88 -8.55
N GLU A 36 7.12 -0.79 -9.30
CA GLU A 36 8.15 0.24 -9.44
C GLU A 36 7.89 1.45 -8.55
N ASP A 37 6.79 1.43 -7.81
CA ASP A 37 6.41 2.54 -6.94
C ASP A 37 7.39 2.63 -5.78
N LYS A 38 7.95 3.81 -5.56
CA LYS A 38 9.00 4.04 -4.55
C LYS A 38 8.46 4.62 -3.25
N THR A 39 7.14 4.78 -3.14
CA THR A 39 6.55 5.41 -1.97
C THR A 39 6.89 4.67 -0.68
N PHE A 40 6.79 3.33 -0.68
CA PHE A 40 7.15 2.55 0.50
C PHE A 40 8.62 2.71 0.86
N ASN A 41 9.53 2.68 -0.14
CA ASN A 41 10.95 2.86 0.11
C ASN A 41 11.23 4.24 0.71
N ASN A 42 10.51 5.26 0.23
CA ASN A 42 10.64 6.61 0.76
C ASN A 42 10.10 6.70 2.19
N LEU A 43 9.00 6.01 2.48
CA LEU A 43 8.47 5.91 3.84
C LEU A 43 9.49 5.25 4.77
N GLN A 44 10.08 4.16 4.33
CA GLN A 44 11.08 3.42 5.10
C GLN A 44 12.26 4.31 5.47
N GLU A 45 12.77 5.07 4.51
CA GLU A 45 13.88 5.98 4.74
C GLU A 45 13.50 7.10 5.71
N ALA A 46 12.31 7.67 5.56
CA ALA A 46 11.82 8.72 6.45
C ALA A 46 11.68 8.22 7.89
N ILE A 47 11.14 7.03 8.09
CA ILE A 47 11.02 6.43 9.43
C ILE A 47 12.42 6.19 10.03
N LYS A 48 13.34 5.67 9.23
CA LYS A 48 14.72 5.41 9.67
C LYS A 48 15.41 6.68 10.14
N GLN A 49 15.18 7.79 9.45
CA GLN A 49 15.74 9.09 9.78
C GLN A 49 14.95 9.84 10.84
N LYS A 50 13.84 9.27 11.30
CA LYS A 50 12.91 9.91 12.23
C LYS A 50 12.37 11.24 11.70
N ASP A 51 12.28 11.36 10.38
CA ASP A 51 11.66 12.49 9.72
C ASP A 51 10.16 12.22 9.59
N TYR A 52 9.42 12.46 10.66
CA TYR A 52 8.01 12.07 10.73
C TYR A 52 7.11 12.93 9.86
N LYS A 53 7.55 14.13 9.53
CA LYS A 53 6.81 14.98 8.58
C LYS A 53 6.81 14.37 7.18
N LYS A 54 7.97 13.89 6.72
CA LYS A 54 8.07 13.18 5.45
C LYS A 54 7.38 11.84 5.51
N ALA A 55 7.54 11.10 6.62
CA ALA A 55 6.89 9.82 6.80
C ALA A 55 5.37 9.94 6.66
N PHE A 56 4.79 10.98 7.25
CA PHE A 56 3.36 11.25 7.12
C PHE A 56 2.96 11.39 5.65
N ARG A 57 3.70 12.18 4.88
CA ARG A 57 3.37 12.40 3.46
C ARG A 57 3.42 11.10 2.67
N PHE A 58 4.45 10.30 2.88
CA PHE A 58 4.62 9.05 2.13
C PHE A 58 3.58 8.01 2.53
N VAL A 59 3.29 7.83 3.82
CA VAL A 59 2.28 6.86 4.24
C VAL A 59 0.88 7.30 3.81
N HIS A 60 0.62 8.61 3.80
CA HIS A 60 -0.66 9.15 3.32
C HIS A 60 -0.85 8.82 1.82
N THR A 61 0.21 8.98 1.02
CA THR A 61 0.19 8.62 -0.39
C THR A 61 -0.04 7.12 -0.58
N LEU A 62 0.68 6.29 0.20
CA LEU A 62 0.53 4.84 0.12
C LEU A 62 -0.87 4.39 0.51
N LYS A 63 -1.45 5.03 1.52
CA LYS A 63 -2.84 4.81 1.92
C LYS A 63 -3.80 5.07 0.75
N GLY A 64 -3.62 6.19 0.07
CA GLY A 64 -4.46 6.56 -1.08
C GLY A 64 -4.37 5.56 -2.21
N THR A 65 -3.15 5.14 -2.55
CA THR A 65 -2.92 4.12 -3.58
C THR A 65 -3.57 2.80 -3.18
N SER A 66 -3.42 2.40 -1.93
CA SER A 66 -4.00 1.16 -1.41
C SER A 66 -5.52 1.17 -1.49
N ALA A 67 -6.14 2.31 -1.18
CA ALA A 67 -7.59 2.47 -1.29
C ALA A 67 -8.04 2.32 -2.75
N ASN A 68 -7.36 3.00 -3.67
CA ASN A 68 -7.70 2.95 -5.08
C ASN A 68 -7.59 1.55 -5.67
N LEU A 69 -6.56 0.81 -5.29
CA LEU A 69 -6.29 -0.52 -5.82
C LEU A 69 -6.98 -1.64 -5.04
N GLY A 70 -7.74 -1.31 -3.98
CA GLY A 70 -8.46 -2.31 -3.21
C GLY A 70 -7.56 -3.19 -2.36
N PHE A 71 -6.38 -2.72 -1.99
CA PHE A 71 -5.46 -3.44 -1.11
C PHE A 71 -5.89 -3.20 0.34
N SER A 72 -6.93 -3.90 0.76
CA SER A 72 -7.66 -3.61 2.01
C SER A 72 -6.80 -3.71 3.27
N LYS A 73 -5.95 -4.72 3.37
CA LYS A 73 -5.06 -4.87 4.53
C LYS A 73 -4.05 -3.72 4.60
N LEU A 74 -3.42 -3.41 3.47
CA LEU A 74 -2.45 -2.32 3.41
C LEU A 74 -3.13 -0.98 3.67
N TYR A 75 -4.35 -0.81 3.18
CA TYR A 75 -5.13 0.40 3.46
C TYR A 75 -5.31 0.59 4.96
N LYS A 76 -5.74 -0.47 5.67
CA LYS A 76 -5.98 -0.40 7.12
C LYS A 76 -4.71 -0.07 7.89
N SER A 77 -3.61 -0.76 7.61
CA SER A 77 -2.37 -0.53 8.33
C SER A 77 -1.76 0.84 8.02
N THR A 78 -1.83 1.29 6.77
CA THR A 78 -1.35 2.62 6.42
C THR A 78 -2.24 3.70 7.00
N ASN A 79 -3.55 3.48 7.10
CA ASN A 79 -4.46 4.43 7.73
C ASN A 79 -4.12 4.64 9.20
N ILE A 80 -3.89 3.56 9.93
CA ILE A 80 -3.53 3.63 11.36
C ILE A 80 -2.23 4.43 11.53
N LEU A 81 -1.21 4.12 10.75
CA LEU A 81 0.07 4.83 10.82
C LEU A 81 -0.09 6.30 10.42
N THR A 82 -0.87 6.57 9.39
CA THR A 82 -1.15 7.93 8.93
C THR A 82 -1.76 8.76 10.06
N GLU A 83 -2.75 8.21 10.75
CA GLU A 83 -3.42 8.95 11.82
C GLU A 83 -2.53 9.18 13.03
N SER A 84 -1.70 8.21 13.39
CA SER A 84 -0.72 8.40 14.47
C SER A 84 0.26 9.52 14.14
N LEU A 85 0.79 9.52 12.92
CA LEU A 85 1.73 10.56 12.49
C LEU A 85 1.04 11.93 12.37
N ARG A 86 -0.21 11.96 11.91
CA ARG A 86 -0.99 13.20 11.81
C ARG A 86 -1.14 13.87 13.18
N ASN A 87 -1.36 13.06 14.21
CA ASN A 87 -1.63 13.54 15.56
C ASN A 87 -0.39 13.59 16.44
N ASN A 88 0.79 13.33 15.86
CA ASN A 88 2.07 13.31 16.58
C ASN A 88 2.06 12.32 17.76
N ILE A 89 1.40 11.17 17.57
CA ILE A 89 1.35 10.09 18.56
C ILE A 89 2.32 9.00 18.13
N TYR A 90 3.39 8.80 18.89
CA TYR A 90 4.47 7.88 18.51
C TYR A 90 4.55 6.64 19.41
N ASP A 91 3.61 6.49 20.34
CA ASP A 91 3.64 5.43 21.36
C ASP A 91 3.68 4.02 20.77
N HIS A 92 3.00 3.82 19.65
CA HIS A 92 2.90 2.52 18.98
C HIS A 92 3.46 2.55 17.56
N LEU A 93 4.32 3.53 17.26
CA LEU A 93 4.81 3.77 15.90
C LEU A 93 5.52 2.55 15.33
N GLU A 94 6.37 1.91 16.12
CA GLU A 94 7.13 0.75 15.66
C GLU A 94 6.22 -0.41 15.29
N GLU A 95 5.25 -0.71 16.12
CA GLU A 95 4.28 -1.79 15.87
C GLU A 95 3.43 -1.50 14.64
N GLU A 96 2.96 -0.27 14.53
CA GLU A 96 2.14 0.18 13.40
C GLU A 96 2.91 0.11 12.10
N TYR A 97 4.17 0.53 12.13
CA TYR A 97 5.03 0.47 10.95
C TYR A 97 5.34 -0.98 10.55
N LYS A 98 5.61 -1.85 11.52
CA LYS A 98 5.82 -3.28 11.25
C LYS A 98 4.63 -3.92 10.53
N LYS A 99 3.42 -3.53 10.90
CA LYS A 99 2.21 -4.03 10.25
C LYS A 99 2.12 -3.54 8.80
N VAL A 100 2.50 -2.29 8.53
CA VAL A 100 2.58 -1.77 7.18
C VAL A 100 3.58 -2.57 6.35
N ILE A 101 4.76 -2.84 6.92
CA ILE A 101 5.79 -3.64 6.24
C ILE A 101 5.23 -5.02 5.86
N LYS A 102 4.60 -5.69 6.80
CA LYS A 102 4.04 -7.02 6.58
C LYS A 102 3.02 -7.03 5.45
N ASP A 103 2.08 -6.09 5.50
CA ASP A 103 1.01 -6.02 4.50
C ASP A 103 1.56 -5.63 3.13
N TYR A 104 2.53 -4.73 3.09
CA TYR A 104 3.19 -4.34 1.85
C TYR A 104 3.96 -5.51 1.23
N GLN A 105 4.73 -6.24 2.04
CA GLN A 105 5.54 -7.36 1.57
C GLN A 105 4.70 -8.51 1.04
N GLU A 106 3.53 -8.74 1.62
CA GLU A 106 2.59 -9.74 1.11
C GLU A 106 2.20 -9.40 -0.33
N ILE A 107 1.84 -8.16 -0.57
CA ILE A 107 1.46 -7.69 -1.91
C ILE A 107 2.62 -7.85 -2.89
N ILE A 108 3.81 -7.36 -2.52
CA ILE A 108 4.97 -7.40 -3.41
C ILE A 108 5.38 -8.85 -3.72
N THR A 109 5.30 -9.74 -2.73
CA THR A 109 5.64 -11.14 -2.94
C THR A 109 4.80 -11.78 -4.05
N PHE A 110 3.49 -11.56 -4.04
CA PHE A 110 2.63 -12.09 -5.10
C PHE A 110 2.75 -11.30 -6.39
N LEU A 111 2.97 -10.00 -6.28
CA LEU A 111 3.05 -9.13 -7.46
C LEU A 111 4.28 -9.42 -8.33
N LYS A 112 5.35 -9.96 -7.76
CA LYS A 112 6.54 -10.35 -8.52
C LYS A 112 6.23 -11.31 -9.66
N ASP A 113 5.23 -12.15 -9.48
CA ASP A 113 4.86 -13.17 -10.47
C ASP A 113 3.87 -12.66 -11.51
N VAL A 114 3.42 -11.43 -11.40
CA VAL A 114 2.49 -10.80 -12.36
C VAL A 114 3.31 -10.18 -13.50
N LYS A 115 2.89 -10.48 -14.74
CA LYS A 115 3.56 -9.96 -15.93
C LYS A 115 2.81 -8.81 -16.57
#